data_c54b9be8ea6a0617b9f16f289e7dbf74
#
_entry.id   c54b9be8ea6a0617b9f16f289e7dbf74
#
_cell.length_a   1.000
_cell.length_b   1.000
_cell.length_c   1.000
_cell.angle_alpha   90.00
_cell.angle_beta   90.00
_cell.angle_gamma   90.00
#
_symmetry.space_group_name_H-M   'P 1'
#
loop_
_entity.id
_entity.type
_entity.pdbx_description
1 polymer ?
#
loop_
_entity_poly.entity_id
_entity_poly.type
_entity_poly.pdbx_seq_one_letter_code
_entity_poly.pdbx_strand_id
1 'polypeptide(L)'
;MTTKYQTIISNIEQDIQKQRLKKGDKLPSIRVLSKVYHCSKDTVQRALLELKYRHLIYAVPKSGYYVLGNVSMPDNILNLSLEDYNNMAYEDFRLCLNEALSAKDKYLFHYYHKTEGLEELREALLLYLAENSVYSNKDQLLITSGTQQALYILSQMPFPNAGKTILLEKPTYHRMEAIVAQLGLPYQTISRHFNGLDLELLESLFQTGDIKFFYTISRFSHPLGLSYSTKEKEAIVRLAQRYQVYILEDDYLGDFVKLKEPPIHYYDTHHRIIYLKSFSMSVFPALRIGALVLPSGLKPHFLTQKSLIDLDTNLLMQKALALYLENGMFQKNLRFIKRYLKQRERQLALFLKQNCPDIHYQLTPTHLVIDYTTSDSYRNFTLDKSDRIIITGKKRYLSIAINQQIQSKLNSLIKNTCGKSN
;
A
#
# COMPACT_ATOMS: atom_id res chain seq x y z
N MET A 1 28.64 -30.85 16.17
CA MET A 1 29.61 -29.97 15.45
C MET A 1 28.85 -29.01 14.58
N THR A 2 28.99 -27.71 14.82
CA THR A 2 28.41 -26.67 13.96
C THR A 2 29.10 -26.70 12.60
N THR A 3 28.34 -26.71 11.54
CA THR A 3 28.90 -26.68 10.17
C THR A 3 29.54 -25.33 9.88
N LYS A 4 30.57 -25.29 9.01
CA LYS A 4 31.20 -24.01 8.59
C LYS A 4 30.16 -22.99 8.09
N TYR A 5 29.13 -23.46 7.40
CA TYR A 5 27.97 -22.68 6.98
C TYR A 5 27.27 -21.98 8.16
N GLN A 6 26.92 -22.73 9.22
CA GLN A 6 26.29 -22.18 10.42
C GLN A 6 27.20 -21.21 11.17
N THR A 7 28.50 -21.49 11.22
CA THR A 7 29.49 -20.62 11.87
C THR A 7 29.54 -19.25 11.18
N ILE A 8 29.55 -19.19 9.83
CA ILE A 8 29.56 -17.93 9.07
C ILE A 8 28.30 -17.13 9.39
N ILE A 9 27.13 -17.75 9.37
CA ILE A 9 25.85 -17.10 9.68
C ILE A 9 25.89 -16.52 11.08
N SER A 10 26.23 -17.35 12.09
CA SER A 10 26.21 -16.97 13.49
C SER A 10 27.18 -15.82 13.80
N ASN A 11 28.37 -15.82 13.21
CA ASN A 11 29.35 -14.78 13.42
C ASN A 11 28.89 -13.44 12.83
N ILE A 12 28.40 -13.44 11.60
CA ILE A 12 27.89 -12.22 10.96
C ILE A 12 26.64 -11.68 11.72
N GLU A 13 25.73 -12.56 12.14
CA GLU A 13 24.58 -12.17 12.98
C GLU A 13 25.01 -11.54 14.30
N GLN A 14 26.00 -12.13 14.99
CA GLN A 14 26.54 -11.57 16.24
C GLN A 14 27.23 -10.22 16.04
N ASP A 15 27.96 -10.06 14.93
CA ASP A 15 28.64 -8.79 14.61
C ASP A 15 27.64 -7.68 14.31
N ILE A 16 26.52 -8.02 13.65
CA ILE A 16 25.41 -7.09 13.45
C ILE A 16 24.71 -6.75 14.78
N GLN A 17 24.43 -7.76 15.62
CA GLN A 17 23.80 -7.56 16.93
C GLN A 17 24.65 -6.71 17.87
N LYS A 18 25.96 -6.94 17.87
CA LYS A 18 26.93 -6.19 18.70
C LYS A 18 27.35 -4.86 18.07
N GLN A 19 26.71 -4.44 16.99
CA GLN A 19 27.00 -3.21 16.22
C GLN A 19 28.46 -3.07 15.74
N ARG A 20 29.20 -4.18 15.62
CA ARG A 20 30.52 -4.19 14.98
C ARG A 20 30.39 -4.04 13.45
N LEU A 21 29.34 -4.63 12.88
CA LEU A 21 28.88 -4.40 11.52
C LEU A 21 27.63 -3.52 11.58
N LYS A 22 27.74 -2.32 11.07
CA LYS A 22 26.65 -1.31 11.07
C LYS A 22 25.85 -1.38 9.76
N LYS A 23 24.65 -0.84 9.79
CA LYS A 23 23.82 -0.70 8.60
C LYS A 23 24.57 0.04 7.48
N GLY A 24 24.61 -0.54 6.28
CA GLY A 24 25.33 -0.03 5.13
C GLY A 24 26.79 -0.46 5.03
N ASP A 25 27.36 -1.12 6.03
CA ASP A 25 28.71 -1.64 5.95
C ASP A 25 28.81 -2.76 4.89
N LYS A 26 29.86 -2.69 4.10
CA LYS A 26 30.17 -3.71 3.10
C LYS A 26 30.79 -4.94 3.75
N LEU A 27 30.23 -6.11 3.50
CA LEU A 27 30.84 -7.36 3.92
C LEU A 27 32.07 -7.68 3.07
N PRO A 28 33.07 -8.42 3.62
CA PRO A 28 34.19 -8.91 2.86
C PRO A 28 33.70 -9.77 1.67
N SER A 29 34.44 -9.76 0.58
CA SER A 29 34.09 -10.54 -0.62
C SER A 29 34.01 -12.04 -0.31
N ILE A 30 33.23 -12.80 -1.11
CA ILE A 30 33.12 -14.26 -1.02
C ILE A 30 34.53 -14.91 -1.00
N ARG A 31 35.48 -14.38 -1.76
CA ARG A 31 36.85 -14.87 -1.81
C ARG A 31 37.60 -14.66 -0.48
N VAL A 32 37.37 -13.51 0.15
CA VAL A 32 37.98 -13.19 1.46
C VAL A 32 37.36 -14.05 2.56
N LEU A 33 36.03 -14.13 2.61
CA LEU A 33 35.31 -14.97 3.58
C LEU A 33 35.67 -16.45 3.46
N SER A 34 35.81 -16.95 2.23
CA SER A 34 36.25 -18.34 1.96
C SER A 34 37.63 -18.63 2.58
N LYS A 35 38.58 -17.69 2.49
CA LYS A 35 39.88 -17.78 3.15
C LYS A 35 39.78 -17.70 4.69
N VAL A 36 39.03 -16.73 5.21
CA VAL A 36 38.89 -16.51 6.66
C VAL A 36 38.26 -17.73 7.36
N TYR A 37 37.22 -18.32 6.74
CA TYR A 37 36.52 -19.45 7.34
C TYR A 37 37.03 -20.81 6.91
N HIS A 38 38.09 -20.85 6.07
CA HIS A 38 38.68 -22.10 5.53
C HIS A 38 37.62 -23.05 4.95
N CYS A 39 36.80 -22.54 4.01
CA CYS A 39 35.73 -23.28 3.35
C CYS A 39 35.59 -22.90 1.88
N SER A 40 34.80 -23.66 1.13
CA SER A 40 34.54 -23.38 -0.29
C SER A 40 33.81 -22.07 -0.51
N LYS A 41 33.98 -21.46 -1.69
CA LYS A 41 33.19 -20.28 -2.08
C LYS A 41 31.69 -20.55 -2.07
N ASP A 42 31.26 -21.76 -2.45
CA ASP A 42 29.86 -22.17 -2.45
C ASP A 42 29.27 -22.20 -1.04
N THR A 43 30.05 -22.65 -0.03
CA THR A 43 29.64 -22.63 1.37
C THR A 43 29.42 -21.20 1.85
N VAL A 44 30.30 -20.27 1.49
CA VAL A 44 30.14 -18.83 1.81
C VAL A 44 28.93 -18.26 1.09
N GLN A 45 28.78 -18.55 -0.20
CA GLN A 45 27.66 -18.04 -1.00
C GLN A 45 26.30 -18.50 -0.44
N ARG A 46 26.20 -19.79 -0.06
CA ARG A 46 25.01 -20.33 0.61
C ARG A 46 24.73 -19.63 1.94
N ALA A 47 25.77 -19.34 2.76
CA ALA A 47 25.61 -18.63 4.01
C ALA A 47 25.16 -17.18 3.79
N LEU A 48 25.71 -16.48 2.81
CA LEU A 48 25.29 -15.13 2.45
C LEU A 48 23.87 -15.09 1.87
N LEU A 49 23.47 -16.09 1.07
CA LEU A 49 22.09 -16.23 0.60
C LEU A 49 21.13 -16.43 1.75
N GLU A 50 21.46 -17.25 2.75
CA GLU A 50 20.65 -17.44 3.94
C GLU A 50 20.53 -16.14 4.75
N LEU A 51 21.65 -15.42 4.97
CA LEU A 51 21.62 -14.11 5.63
C LEU A 51 20.78 -13.08 4.85
N LYS A 52 20.83 -13.13 3.53
CA LYS A 52 19.95 -12.32 2.66
C LYS A 52 18.49 -12.74 2.85
N TYR A 53 18.19 -14.03 2.90
CA TYR A 53 16.85 -14.55 3.12
C TYR A 53 16.29 -14.15 4.50
N ARG A 54 17.18 -14.08 5.51
CA ARG A 54 16.84 -13.54 6.85
C ARG A 54 16.75 -12.02 6.90
N HIS A 55 17.01 -11.33 5.78
CA HIS A 55 17.04 -9.87 5.65
C HIS A 55 18.02 -9.18 6.62
N LEU A 56 19.13 -9.80 6.88
CA LEU A 56 20.25 -9.22 7.65
C LEU A 56 21.24 -8.50 6.76
N ILE A 57 21.35 -8.93 5.52
CA ILE A 57 22.20 -8.35 4.48
C ILE A 57 21.44 -8.22 3.15
N TYR A 58 21.92 -7.36 2.25
CA TYR A 58 21.45 -7.23 0.89
C TYR A 58 22.60 -7.33 -0.12
N ALA A 59 22.30 -7.72 -1.33
CA ALA A 59 23.27 -7.84 -2.41
C ALA A 59 23.15 -6.64 -3.35
N VAL A 60 24.30 -6.08 -3.70
CA VAL A 60 24.43 -5.05 -4.73
C VAL A 60 25.13 -5.68 -5.94
N PRO A 61 24.48 -5.78 -7.13
CA PRO A 61 25.07 -6.37 -8.31
C PRO A 61 26.44 -5.80 -8.62
N LYS A 62 27.44 -6.68 -8.89
CA LYS A 62 28.83 -6.32 -9.16
C LYS A 62 29.58 -5.60 -8.03
N SER A 63 28.93 -5.29 -6.90
CA SER A 63 29.55 -4.61 -5.74
C SER A 63 29.74 -5.54 -4.55
N GLY A 64 28.79 -6.42 -4.24
CA GLY A 64 28.89 -7.39 -3.16
C GLY A 64 27.72 -7.37 -2.19
N TYR A 65 27.98 -7.77 -0.93
CA TYR A 65 26.97 -7.84 0.12
C TYR A 65 27.17 -6.72 1.16
N TYR A 66 26.06 -6.20 1.67
CA TYR A 66 26.03 -5.10 2.62
C TYR A 66 25.08 -5.42 3.78
N VAL A 67 25.37 -4.87 4.95
CA VAL A 67 24.55 -5.05 6.14
C VAL A 67 23.27 -4.25 6.05
N LEU A 68 22.13 -4.93 6.24
CA LEU A 68 20.82 -4.29 6.26
C LEU A 68 20.45 -3.75 7.65
N GLY A 69 21.08 -4.29 8.70
CA GLY A 69 20.90 -3.88 10.11
C GLY A 69 19.56 -4.35 10.69
N ASN A 70 19.43 -4.22 12.00
CA ASN A 70 18.17 -4.44 12.71
C ASN A 70 17.48 -3.11 13.00
N VAL A 71 16.16 -3.06 12.88
CA VAL A 71 15.35 -1.92 13.31
C VAL A 71 14.90 -2.22 14.74
N SER A 72 15.35 -1.39 15.71
CA SER A 72 14.86 -1.48 17.09
C SER A 72 13.45 -0.92 17.20
N MET A 73 12.63 -1.52 18.06
CA MET A 73 11.29 -1.01 18.35
C MET A 73 11.40 0.24 19.23
N PRO A 74 10.64 1.31 18.93
CA PRO A 74 10.57 2.48 19.81
C PRO A 74 9.80 2.16 21.10
N ASP A 75 10.15 2.82 22.20
CA ASP A 75 9.55 2.56 23.52
C ASP A 75 8.08 2.99 23.61
N ASN A 76 7.66 4.00 22.87
CA ASN A 76 6.28 4.51 22.87
C ASN A 76 5.56 4.26 21.54
N ILE A 77 4.88 3.12 21.49
CA ILE A 77 4.26 2.58 20.29
C ILE A 77 2.95 3.31 19.91
N LEU A 78 2.16 3.79 20.87
CA LEU A 78 0.83 4.35 20.60
C LEU A 78 0.85 5.66 19.82
N ASN A 79 1.88 6.45 20.01
CA ASN A 79 1.93 7.82 19.52
C ASN A 79 2.63 8.00 18.17
N LEU A 80 3.08 6.92 17.54
CA LEU A 80 3.74 7.04 16.24
C LEU A 80 2.73 6.92 15.09
N SER A 81 2.84 7.80 14.12
CA SER A 81 2.09 7.74 12.87
C SER A 81 2.69 6.71 11.91
N LEU A 82 1.96 6.33 10.88
CA LEU A 82 2.53 5.50 9.80
C LEU A 82 3.69 6.22 9.09
N GLU A 83 3.66 7.54 9.06
CA GLU A 83 4.69 8.38 8.47
C GLU A 83 6.01 8.31 9.26
N ASP A 84 5.95 8.25 10.59
CA ASP A 84 7.14 8.07 11.45
C ASP A 84 7.87 6.74 11.14
N TYR A 85 7.13 5.69 10.75
CA TYR A 85 7.73 4.40 10.34
C TYR A 85 8.36 4.46 8.96
N ASN A 86 7.73 5.16 8.03
CA ASN A 86 8.27 5.34 6.70
C ASN A 86 9.59 6.10 6.74
N ASN A 87 9.78 7.01 7.70
CA ASN A 87 11.05 7.68 7.93
C ASN A 87 12.18 6.70 8.32
N MET A 88 11.84 5.62 9.05
CA MET A 88 12.83 4.57 9.36
C MET A 88 13.22 3.76 8.12
N ALA A 89 12.30 3.59 7.17
CA ALA A 89 12.54 2.92 5.89
C ALA A 89 13.28 3.80 4.87
N TYR A 90 13.28 5.12 5.07
CA TYR A 90 13.88 6.09 4.15
C TYR A 90 15.36 5.82 3.88
N GLU A 91 16.14 5.46 4.90
CA GLU A 91 17.57 5.18 4.73
C GLU A 91 17.84 3.98 3.83
N ASP A 92 17.00 2.95 3.87
CA ASP A 92 17.13 1.79 2.98
C ASP A 92 16.82 2.19 1.53
N PHE A 93 15.78 3.00 1.32
CA PHE A 93 15.45 3.52 -0.01
C PHE A 93 16.54 4.45 -0.53
N ARG A 94 17.12 5.31 0.33
CA ARG A 94 18.24 6.19 -0.03
C ARG A 94 19.46 5.41 -0.54
N LEU A 95 19.76 4.23 0.05
CA LEU A 95 20.81 3.36 -0.45
C LEU A 95 20.51 2.87 -1.87
N CYS A 96 19.28 2.46 -2.14
CA CYS A 96 18.85 2.05 -3.48
C CYS A 96 18.89 3.20 -4.49
N LEU A 97 18.51 4.41 -4.08
CA LEU A 97 18.60 5.60 -4.93
C LEU A 97 20.05 5.95 -5.26
N ASN A 98 20.96 5.93 -4.29
CA ASN A 98 22.38 6.16 -4.51
C ASN A 98 22.98 5.11 -5.45
N GLU A 99 22.53 3.86 -5.36
CA GLU A 99 22.95 2.81 -6.29
C GLU A 99 22.43 3.07 -7.69
N ALA A 100 21.17 3.45 -7.85
CA ALA A 100 20.60 3.83 -9.15
C ALA A 100 21.37 4.98 -9.81
N LEU A 101 21.89 5.92 -9.01
CA LEU A 101 22.72 7.03 -9.50
C LEU A 101 24.18 6.61 -9.79
N SER A 102 24.72 5.66 -9.03
CA SER A 102 26.13 5.24 -9.13
C SER A 102 26.35 4.10 -10.12
N ALA A 103 25.30 3.36 -10.45
CA ALA A 103 25.37 2.23 -11.34
C ALA A 103 25.76 2.68 -12.75
N LYS A 104 26.44 1.77 -13.48
CA LYS A 104 26.84 1.96 -14.87
C LYS A 104 25.65 2.03 -15.85
N ASP A 105 24.45 2.22 -15.33
CA ASP A 105 23.18 2.22 -16.06
C ASP A 105 22.97 3.58 -16.75
N LYS A 106 23.95 3.98 -17.59
CA LYS A 106 23.90 5.22 -18.37
C LYS A 106 22.62 5.34 -19.21
N TYR A 107 21.97 4.22 -19.52
CA TYR A 107 20.73 4.17 -20.28
C TYR A 107 19.59 4.92 -19.59
N LEU A 108 19.56 5.01 -18.25
CA LEU A 108 18.55 5.77 -17.51
C LEU A 108 18.58 7.28 -17.79
N PHE A 109 19.70 7.79 -18.31
CA PHE A 109 19.93 9.23 -18.52
C PHE A 109 19.90 9.65 -19.98
N HIS A 110 19.99 8.73 -20.92
CA HIS A 110 20.25 9.07 -22.31
C HIS A 110 19.12 8.77 -23.28
N TYR A 111 18.11 7.99 -22.86
CA TYR A 111 17.06 7.53 -23.75
C TYR A 111 15.69 7.62 -23.07
N TYR A 112 14.67 7.94 -23.86
CA TYR A 112 13.28 7.72 -23.45
C TYR A 112 13.00 6.22 -23.45
N HIS A 113 12.31 5.76 -22.41
CA HIS A 113 11.94 4.36 -22.25
C HIS A 113 10.50 4.11 -22.73
N LYS A 114 10.05 2.88 -22.56
CA LYS A 114 8.68 2.52 -22.89
C LYS A 114 7.71 3.21 -21.92
N THR A 115 6.63 3.75 -22.46
CA THR A 115 5.58 4.44 -21.70
C THR A 115 4.95 3.56 -20.61
N GLU A 116 5.05 2.23 -20.74
CA GLU A 116 4.63 1.26 -19.75
C GLU A 116 5.43 1.32 -18.44
N GLY A 117 6.63 1.84 -18.48
CA GLY A 117 7.55 1.92 -17.36
C GLY A 117 8.77 0.99 -17.48
N LEU A 118 9.70 1.18 -16.56
CA LEU A 118 10.98 0.46 -16.52
C LEU A 118 10.76 -1.07 -16.37
N GLU A 119 11.43 -1.84 -17.20
CA GLU A 119 11.23 -3.27 -17.28
C GLU A 119 11.58 -3.99 -15.97
N GLU A 120 12.70 -3.63 -15.36
CA GLU A 120 13.14 -4.19 -14.08
C GLU A 120 12.13 -3.93 -12.96
N LEU A 121 11.54 -2.73 -12.93
CA LEU A 121 10.50 -2.44 -11.94
C LEU A 121 9.24 -3.28 -12.18
N ARG A 122 8.81 -3.41 -13.43
CA ARG A 122 7.64 -4.22 -13.77
C ARG A 122 7.84 -5.69 -13.39
N GLU A 123 9.04 -6.25 -13.60
CA GLU A 123 9.38 -7.62 -13.18
C GLU A 123 9.37 -7.78 -11.66
N ALA A 124 10.01 -6.87 -10.93
CA ALA A 124 10.02 -6.90 -9.47
C ALA A 124 8.59 -6.75 -8.89
N LEU A 125 7.76 -5.90 -9.52
CA LEU A 125 6.37 -5.70 -9.12
C LEU A 125 5.48 -6.91 -9.39
N LEU A 126 5.69 -7.67 -10.46
CA LEU A 126 4.90 -8.90 -10.70
C LEU A 126 5.06 -9.90 -9.55
N LEU A 127 6.29 -10.10 -9.07
CA LEU A 127 6.56 -10.97 -7.91
C LEU A 127 5.89 -10.43 -6.65
N TYR A 128 6.08 -9.15 -6.37
CA TYR A 128 5.47 -8.49 -5.22
C TYR A 128 3.92 -8.54 -5.25
N LEU A 129 3.30 -8.29 -6.39
CA LEU A 129 1.86 -8.32 -6.56
C LEU A 129 1.29 -9.73 -6.36
N ALA A 130 1.98 -10.76 -6.89
CA ALA A 130 1.59 -12.16 -6.71
C ALA A 130 1.60 -12.57 -5.21
N GLU A 131 2.60 -12.12 -4.43
CA GLU A 131 2.64 -12.33 -2.98
C GLU A 131 1.45 -11.67 -2.26
N ASN A 132 0.82 -10.67 -2.86
CA ASN A 132 -0.35 -9.95 -2.35
C ASN A 132 -1.66 -10.38 -3.02
N SER A 133 -1.69 -11.55 -3.66
CA SER A 133 -2.86 -12.12 -4.33
C SER A 133 -3.38 -11.29 -5.52
N VAL A 134 -2.48 -10.57 -6.19
CA VAL A 134 -2.76 -9.85 -7.44
C VAL A 134 -1.97 -10.53 -8.55
N TYR A 135 -2.64 -11.32 -9.37
CA TYR A 135 -2.02 -12.07 -10.45
C TYR A 135 -2.21 -11.35 -11.78
N SER A 136 -1.12 -11.06 -12.46
CA SER A 136 -1.12 -10.41 -13.76
C SER A 136 0.09 -10.84 -14.57
N ASN A 137 0.12 -10.47 -15.83
CA ASN A 137 1.30 -10.61 -16.68
C ASN A 137 1.97 -9.24 -16.92
N LYS A 138 3.18 -9.26 -17.45
CA LYS A 138 3.98 -8.06 -17.69
C LYS A 138 3.27 -7.07 -18.65
N ASP A 139 2.50 -7.57 -19.62
CA ASP A 139 1.83 -6.72 -20.59
C ASP A 139 0.66 -5.94 -20.01
N GLN A 140 0.08 -6.42 -18.92
CA GLN A 140 -1.00 -5.75 -18.20
C GLN A 140 -0.51 -4.74 -17.16
N LEU A 141 0.77 -4.82 -16.74
CA LEU A 141 1.33 -3.99 -15.67
C LEU A 141 1.97 -2.72 -16.23
N LEU A 142 1.47 -1.58 -15.79
CA LEU A 142 1.92 -0.24 -16.19
C LEU A 142 2.37 0.56 -14.97
N ILE A 143 3.32 1.48 -15.17
CA ILE A 143 3.81 2.40 -14.15
C ILE A 143 3.26 3.80 -14.45
N THR A 144 2.79 4.48 -13.40
CA THR A 144 2.25 5.84 -13.48
C THR A 144 2.93 6.78 -12.49
N SER A 145 2.86 8.08 -12.73
CA SER A 145 3.35 9.14 -11.85
C SER A 145 2.41 9.32 -10.64
N GLY A 146 2.30 8.24 -9.84
CA GLY A 146 1.34 8.04 -8.76
C GLY A 146 -0.05 7.65 -9.28
N THR A 147 -0.90 7.24 -8.35
CA THR A 147 -2.27 6.78 -8.67
C THR A 147 -3.15 7.88 -9.25
N GLN A 148 -2.89 9.15 -8.93
CA GLN A 148 -3.67 10.27 -9.45
C GLN A 148 -3.59 10.42 -10.98
N GLN A 149 -2.43 10.16 -11.59
CA GLN A 149 -2.29 10.15 -13.05
C GLN A 149 -3.17 9.04 -13.65
N ALA A 150 -3.15 7.84 -13.08
CA ALA A 150 -3.98 6.74 -13.54
C ALA A 150 -5.48 7.07 -13.42
N LEU A 151 -5.92 7.61 -12.28
CA LEU A 151 -7.30 8.03 -12.06
C LEU A 151 -7.75 9.08 -13.08
N TYR A 152 -6.91 10.08 -13.32
CA TYR A 152 -7.19 11.15 -14.29
C TYR A 152 -7.36 10.60 -15.71
N ILE A 153 -6.44 9.75 -16.18
CA ILE A 153 -6.48 9.16 -17.52
C ILE A 153 -7.69 8.25 -17.66
N LEU A 154 -7.92 7.33 -16.71
CA LEU A 154 -9.04 6.39 -16.74
C LEU A 154 -10.39 7.11 -16.73
N SER A 155 -10.49 8.24 -16.03
CA SER A 155 -11.73 9.02 -15.99
C SER A 155 -12.08 9.60 -17.34
N GLN A 156 -11.12 10.00 -18.15
CA GLN A 156 -11.36 10.68 -19.43
C GLN A 156 -11.39 9.74 -20.66
N MET A 157 -10.53 8.70 -20.66
CA MET A 157 -10.43 7.83 -21.84
C MET A 157 -11.74 7.05 -22.11
N PRO A 158 -12.03 6.64 -23.37
CA PRO A 158 -13.16 5.78 -23.69
C PRO A 158 -12.93 4.36 -23.15
N PHE A 159 -14.04 3.67 -22.90
CA PHE A 159 -14.06 2.27 -22.47
C PHE A 159 -14.84 1.42 -23.48
N PRO A 160 -14.49 0.13 -23.66
CA PRO A 160 -15.15 -0.75 -24.63
C PRO A 160 -16.64 -0.99 -24.36
N ASN A 161 -17.08 -0.84 -23.11
CA ASN A 161 -18.50 -0.97 -22.73
C ASN A 161 -19.35 0.26 -23.11
N ALA A 162 -18.75 1.28 -23.73
CA ALA A 162 -19.40 2.53 -24.13
C ALA A 162 -20.12 3.32 -23.03
N GLY A 163 -20.00 2.90 -21.76
CA GLY A 163 -20.54 3.62 -20.61
C GLY A 163 -19.91 5.00 -20.44
N LYS A 164 -20.68 5.96 -19.99
CA LYS A 164 -20.26 7.37 -19.81
C LYS A 164 -20.18 7.77 -18.35
N THR A 165 -21.02 7.18 -17.51
CA THR A 165 -21.20 7.55 -16.11
C THR A 165 -20.20 6.80 -15.22
N ILE A 166 -19.50 7.53 -14.34
CA ILE A 166 -18.61 6.96 -13.33
C ILE A 166 -19.43 6.75 -12.05
N LEU A 167 -19.43 5.51 -11.54
CA LEU A 167 -20.04 5.22 -10.23
C LEU A 167 -19.00 5.33 -9.13
N LEU A 168 -19.30 6.10 -8.09
CA LEU A 168 -18.42 6.32 -6.93
C LEU A 168 -19.06 5.81 -5.65
N GLU A 169 -18.29 5.23 -4.74
CA GLU A 169 -18.73 5.07 -3.36
C GLU A 169 -18.90 6.44 -2.68
N LYS A 170 -19.83 6.53 -1.73
CA LYS A 170 -20.02 7.71 -0.89
C LYS A 170 -20.05 7.32 0.58
N PRO A 171 -19.12 7.78 1.45
CA PRO A 171 -17.97 8.65 1.09
C PRO A 171 -16.83 7.86 0.42
N THR A 172 -15.96 8.57 -0.31
CA THR A 172 -14.81 7.98 -0.99
C THR A 172 -13.57 8.90 -0.95
N TYR A 173 -12.55 8.57 -1.71
CA TYR A 173 -11.33 9.38 -1.83
C TYR A 173 -11.64 10.74 -2.49
N HIS A 174 -11.44 11.81 -1.74
CA HIS A 174 -11.80 13.17 -2.17
C HIS A 174 -11.15 13.62 -3.49
N ARG A 175 -9.96 13.08 -3.85
CA ARG A 175 -9.33 13.40 -5.13
C ARG A 175 -10.07 12.80 -6.31
N MET A 176 -10.66 11.62 -6.15
CA MET A 176 -11.51 11.04 -7.20
C MET A 176 -12.79 11.86 -7.39
N GLU A 177 -13.44 12.27 -6.29
CA GLU A 177 -14.58 13.20 -6.35
C GLU A 177 -14.18 14.51 -7.05
N ALA A 178 -13.01 15.06 -6.71
CA ALA A 178 -12.51 16.29 -7.33
C ALA A 178 -12.25 16.12 -8.84
N ILE A 179 -11.68 14.99 -9.27
CA ILE A 179 -11.44 14.70 -10.69
C ILE A 179 -12.75 14.72 -11.47
N VAL A 180 -13.77 13.97 -11.05
CA VAL A 180 -15.03 13.92 -11.79
C VAL A 180 -15.75 15.26 -11.82
N ALA A 181 -15.72 16.01 -10.71
CA ALA A 181 -16.33 17.32 -10.60
C ALA A 181 -15.63 18.38 -11.47
N GLN A 182 -14.29 18.46 -11.40
CA GLN A 182 -13.51 19.45 -12.17
C GLN A 182 -13.54 19.20 -13.68
N LEU A 183 -13.61 17.94 -14.08
CA LEU A 183 -13.70 17.57 -15.49
C LEU A 183 -15.15 17.60 -16.03
N GLY A 184 -16.16 17.90 -15.18
CA GLY A 184 -17.56 17.89 -15.57
C GLY A 184 -18.05 16.51 -16.06
N LEU A 185 -17.47 15.42 -15.56
CA LEU A 185 -17.83 14.07 -16.00
C LEU A 185 -19.15 13.60 -15.37
N PRO A 186 -20.00 12.87 -16.11
CA PRO A 186 -21.18 12.26 -15.55
C PRO A 186 -20.78 11.27 -14.45
N TYR A 187 -21.38 11.41 -13.26
CA TYR A 187 -21.16 10.46 -12.19
C TYR A 187 -22.42 10.23 -11.35
N GLN A 188 -22.46 9.06 -10.73
CA GLN A 188 -23.47 8.66 -9.75
C GLN A 188 -22.77 8.19 -8.50
N THR A 189 -23.50 8.11 -7.39
CA THR A 189 -22.93 7.65 -6.11
C THR A 189 -23.78 6.54 -5.50
N ILE A 190 -23.08 5.60 -4.83
CA ILE A 190 -23.69 4.57 -4.02
C ILE A 190 -23.14 4.67 -2.59
N SER A 191 -24.04 4.68 -1.61
CA SER A 191 -23.64 4.85 -0.19
C SER A 191 -23.00 3.59 0.35
N ARG A 192 -21.89 3.76 1.08
CA ARG A 192 -21.22 2.70 1.84
C ARG A 192 -21.22 3.05 3.31
N HIS A 193 -21.64 2.12 4.15
CA HIS A 193 -21.77 2.28 5.59
C HIS A 193 -21.12 1.13 6.35
N PHE A 194 -21.10 1.16 7.67
CA PHE A 194 -20.58 0.08 8.51
C PHE A 194 -21.31 -1.27 8.27
N ASN A 195 -22.51 -1.24 7.75
CA ASN A 195 -23.28 -2.42 7.39
C ASN A 195 -22.98 -2.97 5.97
N GLY A 196 -22.01 -2.39 5.26
CA GLY A 196 -21.61 -2.81 3.93
C GLY A 196 -22.18 -1.95 2.80
N LEU A 197 -22.22 -2.53 1.60
CA LEU A 197 -22.73 -1.95 0.37
C LEU A 197 -24.08 -2.59 0.01
N ASP A 198 -25.03 -1.79 -0.44
CA ASP A 198 -26.29 -2.29 -0.98
C ASP A 198 -26.06 -2.90 -2.37
N LEU A 199 -26.04 -4.24 -2.42
CA LEU A 199 -25.76 -4.99 -3.65
C LEU A 199 -26.94 -5.00 -4.62
N GLU A 200 -28.19 -4.86 -4.14
CA GLU A 200 -29.38 -4.78 -5.00
C GLU A 200 -29.41 -3.42 -5.71
N LEU A 201 -29.09 -2.34 -4.98
CA LEU A 201 -28.94 -1.03 -5.59
C LEU A 201 -27.75 -1.01 -6.57
N LEU A 202 -26.61 -1.65 -6.23
CA LEU A 202 -25.46 -1.76 -7.15
C LEU A 202 -25.87 -2.48 -8.45
N GLU A 203 -26.60 -3.58 -8.35
CA GLU A 203 -27.11 -4.33 -9.51
C GLU A 203 -28.02 -3.47 -10.36
N SER A 204 -28.98 -2.76 -9.77
CA SER A 204 -29.90 -1.87 -10.49
C SER A 204 -29.15 -0.76 -11.25
N LEU A 205 -28.10 -0.18 -10.63
CA LEU A 205 -27.26 0.83 -11.28
C LEU A 205 -26.47 0.25 -12.47
N PHE A 206 -25.90 -0.94 -12.33
CA PHE A 206 -25.19 -1.61 -13.42
C PHE A 206 -26.13 -1.99 -14.58
N GLN A 207 -27.37 -2.36 -14.26
CA GLN A 207 -28.38 -2.73 -15.24
C GLN A 207 -28.76 -1.58 -16.18
N THR A 208 -28.57 -0.31 -15.80
CA THR A 208 -28.82 0.85 -16.66
C THR A 208 -28.00 0.83 -17.96
N GLY A 209 -26.85 0.10 -17.96
CA GLY A 209 -25.95 -0.01 -19.11
C GLY A 209 -25.08 1.23 -19.38
N ASP A 210 -25.19 2.30 -18.58
CA ASP A 210 -24.44 3.55 -18.76
C ASP A 210 -23.19 3.66 -17.87
N ILE A 211 -22.98 2.71 -16.94
CA ILE A 211 -21.83 2.77 -16.03
C ILE A 211 -20.55 2.38 -16.78
N LYS A 212 -19.63 3.35 -16.88
CA LYS A 212 -18.30 3.20 -17.45
C LYS A 212 -17.42 2.32 -16.58
N PHE A 213 -17.29 2.71 -15.32
CA PHE A 213 -16.66 1.92 -14.26
C PHE A 213 -17.20 2.32 -12.89
N PHE A 214 -17.09 1.38 -11.95
CA PHE A 214 -17.31 1.60 -10.53
C PHE A 214 -15.96 1.76 -9.82
N TYR A 215 -15.72 2.95 -9.26
CA TYR A 215 -14.53 3.22 -8.43
C TYR A 215 -14.79 2.82 -6.99
N THR A 216 -13.95 1.96 -6.46
CA THR A 216 -14.05 1.44 -5.10
C THR A 216 -12.69 1.25 -4.45
N ILE A 217 -12.66 1.36 -3.11
CA ILE A 217 -11.52 0.98 -2.26
C ILE A 217 -11.96 -0.24 -1.45
N SER A 218 -11.61 -1.42 -1.94
CA SER A 218 -12.14 -2.70 -1.40
C SER A 218 -11.63 -3.03 0.00
N ARG A 219 -10.47 -2.48 0.37
CA ARG A 219 -9.76 -2.75 1.62
C ARG A 219 -9.36 -1.43 2.28
N PHE A 220 -9.79 -1.22 3.55
CA PHE A 220 -9.60 0.04 4.27
C PHE A 220 -10.11 1.25 3.49
N SER A 221 -11.40 1.24 3.12
CA SER A 221 -12.02 2.32 2.36
C SER A 221 -11.73 3.69 2.98
N HIS A 222 -11.52 4.69 2.13
CA HIS A 222 -11.32 6.05 2.60
C HIS A 222 -12.67 6.82 2.54
N PRO A 223 -13.04 7.53 3.60
CA PRO A 223 -12.37 7.70 4.89
C PRO A 223 -12.86 6.75 6.00
N LEU A 224 -13.76 5.80 5.72
CA LEU A 224 -14.42 4.98 6.75
C LEU A 224 -13.58 3.79 7.24
N GLY A 225 -12.55 3.39 6.51
CA GLY A 225 -11.69 2.27 6.89
C GLY A 225 -12.32 0.88 6.72
N LEU A 226 -13.43 0.77 6.01
CA LEU A 226 -14.16 -0.47 5.83
C LEU A 226 -13.51 -1.36 4.77
N SER A 227 -13.60 -2.68 4.96
CA SER A 227 -13.20 -3.66 3.94
C SER A 227 -14.40 -4.48 3.54
N TYR A 228 -14.51 -4.84 2.26
CA TYR A 228 -15.53 -5.77 1.80
C TYR A 228 -15.26 -7.17 2.31
N SER A 229 -16.32 -7.87 2.69
CA SER A 229 -16.26 -9.31 2.91
C SER A 229 -15.99 -10.07 1.61
N THR A 230 -15.54 -11.32 1.72
CA THR A 230 -15.36 -12.20 0.56
C THR A 230 -16.64 -12.29 -0.29
N LYS A 231 -17.81 -12.43 0.35
CA LYS A 231 -19.11 -12.52 -0.34
C LYS A 231 -19.44 -11.26 -1.14
N GLU A 232 -19.15 -10.06 -0.59
CA GLU A 232 -19.37 -8.81 -1.31
C GLU A 232 -18.42 -8.69 -2.51
N LYS A 233 -17.13 -9.02 -2.34
CA LYS A 233 -16.14 -9.00 -3.43
C LYS A 233 -16.55 -9.90 -4.59
N GLU A 234 -16.93 -11.14 -4.28
CA GLU A 234 -17.42 -12.09 -5.28
C GLU A 234 -18.73 -11.62 -5.96
N ALA A 235 -19.65 -11.01 -5.19
CA ALA A 235 -20.88 -10.44 -5.74
C ALA A 235 -20.59 -9.29 -6.69
N ILE A 236 -19.71 -8.34 -6.31
CA ILE A 236 -19.30 -7.22 -7.17
C ILE A 236 -18.69 -7.74 -8.48
N VAL A 237 -17.81 -8.74 -8.43
CA VAL A 237 -17.19 -9.34 -9.63
C VAL A 237 -18.26 -9.98 -10.52
N ARG A 238 -19.20 -10.76 -9.96
CA ARG A 238 -20.31 -11.36 -10.74
C ARG A 238 -21.17 -10.31 -11.41
N LEU A 239 -21.50 -9.22 -10.71
CA LEU A 239 -22.28 -8.11 -11.29
C LEU A 239 -21.50 -7.40 -12.40
N ALA A 240 -20.22 -7.10 -12.17
CA ALA A 240 -19.33 -6.49 -13.14
C ALA A 240 -19.27 -7.31 -14.44
N GLN A 241 -19.15 -8.63 -14.32
CA GLN A 241 -19.16 -9.56 -15.45
C GLN A 241 -20.53 -9.56 -16.17
N ARG A 242 -21.63 -9.73 -15.42
CA ARG A 242 -22.99 -9.82 -15.98
C ARG A 242 -23.35 -8.58 -16.79
N TYR A 243 -23.05 -7.41 -16.28
CA TYR A 243 -23.44 -6.12 -16.90
C TYR A 243 -22.29 -5.45 -17.66
N GLN A 244 -21.16 -6.14 -17.86
CA GLN A 244 -20.00 -5.66 -18.61
C GLN A 244 -19.43 -4.33 -18.08
N VAL A 245 -19.61 -4.04 -16.79
CA VAL A 245 -19.07 -2.87 -16.11
C VAL A 245 -17.62 -3.14 -15.66
N TYR A 246 -16.74 -2.14 -15.77
CA TYR A 246 -15.40 -2.23 -15.21
C TYR A 246 -15.41 -1.80 -13.74
N ILE A 247 -14.56 -2.44 -12.95
CA ILE A 247 -14.30 -2.01 -11.55
C ILE A 247 -12.90 -1.40 -11.49
N LEU A 248 -12.79 -0.20 -10.97
CA LEU A 248 -11.51 0.42 -10.65
C LEU A 248 -11.26 0.28 -9.15
N GLU A 249 -10.45 -0.71 -8.80
CA GLU A 249 -10.07 -1.00 -7.42
C GLU A 249 -8.81 -0.24 -7.03
N ASP A 250 -8.95 0.75 -6.15
CA ASP A 250 -7.82 1.52 -5.58
C ASP A 250 -7.37 0.89 -4.26
N ASP A 251 -6.16 0.36 -4.26
CA ASP A 251 -5.61 -0.42 -3.15
C ASP A 251 -4.42 0.28 -2.46
N TYR A 252 -4.69 1.44 -1.85
CA TYR A 252 -3.66 2.28 -1.25
C TYR A 252 -3.11 1.76 0.09
N LEU A 253 -3.88 0.97 0.85
CA LEU A 253 -3.49 0.36 2.12
C LEU A 253 -3.39 -1.17 2.06
N GLY A 254 -3.44 -1.77 0.89
CA GLY A 254 -3.42 -3.22 0.72
C GLY A 254 -2.20 -3.91 1.33
N ASP A 255 -1.08 -3.22 1.45
CA ASP A 255 0.12 -3.73 2.13
C ASP A 255 -0.13 -4.07 3.61
N PHE A 256 -1.12 -3.45 4.25
CA PHE A 256 -1.37 -3.57 5.68
C PHE A 256 -2.51 -4.53 6.03
N VAL A 257 -3.17 -5.11 5.05
CA VAL A 257 -4.21 -6.13 5.29
C VAL A 257 -3.62 -7.46 5.78
N LYS A 258 -4.48 -8.29 6.33
CA LYS A 258 -4.15 -9.68 6.67
C LYS A 258 -4.02 -10.51 5.39
N LEU A 259 -3.09 -11.47 5.39
CA LEU A 259 -2.82 -12.34 4.22
C LEU A 259 -4.05 -13.07 3.65
N LYS A 260 -5.09 -13.25 4.45
CA LYS A 260 -6.32 -13.94 4.06
C LYS A 260 -7.41 -13.02 3.48
N GLU A 261 -7.09 -11.77 3.22
CA GLU A 261 -8.03 -10.78 2.70
C GLU A 261 -7.58 -10.29 1.31
N PRO A 262 -7.76 -11.10 0.24
CA PRO A 262 -7.36 -10.72 -1.10
C PRO A 262 -8.19 -9.54 -1.63
N PRO A 263 -7.67 -8.75 -2.60
CA PRO A 263 -8.43 -7.69 -3.27
C PRO A 263 -9.57 -8.26 -4.14
N ILE A 264 -10.43 -7.39 -4.69
CA ILE A 264 -11.46 -7.78 -5.67
C ILE A 264 -10.81 -8.41 -6.91
N HIS A 265 -9.68 -7.87 -7.34
CA HIS A 265 -8.91 -8.36 -8.49
C HIS A 265 -8.60 -9.87 -8.41
N TYR A 266 -8.42 -10.43 -7.21
CA TYR A 266 -8.18 -11.86 -7.02
C TYR A 266 -9.29 -12.76 -7.57
N TYR A 267 -10.54 -12.27 -7.54
CA TYR A 267 -11.73 -13.01 -7.98
C TYR A 267 -12.07 -12.80 -9.46
N ASP A 268 -11.33 -11.93 -10.16
CA ASP A 268 -11.59 -11.59 -11.56
C ASP A 268 -11.09 -12.66 -12.52
N THR A 269 -12.01 -13.32 -13.20
CA THR A 269 -11.72 -14.31 -14.26
C THR A 269 -12.06 -13.79 -15.66
N HIS A 270 -12.57 -12.56 -15.78
CA HIS A 270 -13.10 -12.01 -17.03
C HIS A 270 -12.46 -10.67 -17.44
N HIS A 271 -11.38 -10.30 -16.78
CA HIS A 271 -10.62 -9.07 -17.07
C HIS A 271 -11.49 -7.80 -17.01
N ARG A 272 -12.30 -7.67 -15.95
CA ARG A 272 -13.13 -6.49 -15.69
C ARG A 272 -12.59 -5.62 -14.57
N ILE A 273 -11.58 -6.09 -13.83
CA ILE A 273 -11.03 -5.36 -12.70
C ILE A 273 -9.74 -4.66 -13.12
N ILE A 274 -9.73 -3.35 -12.97
CA ILE A 274 -8.55 -2.49 -13.06
C ILE A 274 -8.02 -2.36 -11.64
N TYR A 275 -6.81 -2.85 -11.39
CA TYR A 275 -6.21 -2.77 -10.05
C TYR A 275 -5.16 -1.68 -10.00
N LEU A 276 -5.29 -0.79 -9.03
CA LEU A 276 -4.43 0.37 -8.85
C LEU A 276 -3.73 0.30 -7.49
N LYS A 277 -2.39 0.22 -7.50
CA LYS A 277 -1.54 0.15 -6.31
C LYS A 277 -0.82 1.46 -6.05
N SER A 278 -0.95 1.95 -4.83
CA SER A 278 -0.16 3.08 -4.33
C SER A 278 0.96 2.63 -3.40
N PHE A 279 2.13 3.25 -3.52
CA PHE A 279 3.27 3.06 -2.62
C PHE A 279 3.45 4.23 -1.63
N SER A 280 2.56 5.23 -1.68
CA SER A 280 2.67 6.43 -0.83
C SER A 280 2.64 6.13 0.67
N MET A 281 1.90 5.08 1.07
CA MET A 281 1.73 4.71 2.47
C MET A 281 2.73 3.65 2.95
N SER A 282 3.31 2.88 2.04
CA SER A 282 4.25 1.80 2.36
C SER A 282 5.71 2.14 2.11
N VAL A 283 5.97 3.22 1.36
CA VAL A 283 7.31 3.77 1.14
C VAL A 283 7.33 5.22 1.60
N PHE A 284 6.91 6.17 0.79
CA PHE A 284 6.65 7.57 1.16
C PHE A 284 5.88 8.31 0.05
N PRO A 285 5.13 9.40 0.39
CA PRO A 285 4.28 10.11 -0.58
C PRO A 285 5.05 10.73 -1.75
N ALA A 286 6.27 11.23 -1.52
CA ALA A 286 7.10 11.89 -2.56
C ALA A 286 7.69 10.92 -3.60
N LEU A 287 7.56 9.60 -3.43
CA LEU A 287 8.01 8.60 -4.40
C LEU A 287 7.35 8.79 -5.77
N ARG A 288 6.06 9.16 -5.78
CA ARG A 288 5.27 9.43 -7.00
C ARG A 288 5.27 8.27 -8.01
N ILE A 289 5.21 7.04 -7.53
CA ILE A 289 5.03 5.84 -8.36
C ILE A 289 3.72 5.17 -7.98
N GLY A 290 2.94 4.82 -9.00
CA GLY A 290 1.78 3.93 -8.92
C GLY A 290 1.98 2.75 -9.85
N ALA A 291 1.43 1.58 -9.50
CA ALA A 291 1.36 0.43 -10.38
C ALA A 291 -0.09 0.16 -10.75
N LEU A 292 -0.35 -0.02 -12.03
CA LEU A 292 -1.66 -0.23 -12.61
C LEU A 292 -1.68 -1.58 -13.34
N VAL A 293 -2.54 -2.50 -12.90
CA VAL A 293 -2.86 -3.71 -13.66
C VAL A 293 -4.12 -3.41 -14.47
N LEU A 294 -3.96 -3.40 -15.79
CA LEU A 294 -4.98 -2.95 -16.71
C LEU A 294 -5.40 -4.10 -17.66
N PRO A 295 -6.70 -4.35 -17.82
CA PRO A 295 -7.18 -5.25 -18.86
C PRO A 295 -6.64 -4.87 -20.24
N SER A 296 -6.19 -5.87 -21.02
CA SER A 296 -5.45 -5.65 -22.28
C SER A 296 -6.23 -4.77 -23.29
N GLY A 297 -7.55 -4.88 -23.32
CA GLY A 297 -8.39 -4.04 -24.19
C GLY A 297 -8.39 -2.55 -23.88
N LEU A 298 -8.00 -2.16 -22.66
CA LEU A 298 -7.89 -0.75 -22.25
C LEU A 298 -6.51 -0.16 -22.48
N LYS A 299 -5.47 -1.00 -22.59
CA LYS A 299 -4.07 -0.58 -22.64
C LYS A 299 -3.76 0.40 -23.78
N PRO A 300 -4.16 0.20 -25.04
CA PRO A 300 -3.83 1.12 -26.12
C PRO A 300 -4.32 2.54 -25.87
N HIS A 301 -5.58 2.68 -25.44
CA HIS A 301 -6.16 3.99 -25.12
C HIS A 301 -5.46 4.66 -23.93
N PHE A 302 -5.12 3.87 -22.90
CA PHE A 302 -4.41 4.39 -21.73
C PHE A 302 -3.02 4.91 -22.10
N LEU A 303 -2.23 4.14 -22.85
CA LEU A 303 -0.88 4.52 -23.26
C LEU A 303 -0.87 5.76 -24.17
N THR A 304 -1.84 5.86 -25.09
CA THR A 304 -2.00 7.07 -25.91
C THR A 304 -2.20 8.32 -25.04
N GLN A 305 -3.12 8.26 -24.08
CA GLN A 305 -3.35 9.39 -23.17
C GLN A 305 -2.16 9.66 -22.24
N LYS A 306 -1.51 8.59 -21.73
CA LYS A 306 -0.33 8.74 -20.87
C LYS A 306 0.81 9.43 -21.61
N SER A 307 1.07 9.08 -22.87
CA SER A 307 2.16 9.65 -23.66
C SER A 307 1.99 11.16 -23.95
N LEU A 308 0.77 11.68 -23.89
CA LEU A 308 0.49 13.12 -24.02
C LEU A 308 0.79 13.91 -22.72
N ILE A 309 0.81 13.23 -21.57
CA ILE A 309 1.04 13.86 -20.27
C ILE A 309 2.51 13.68 -19.84
N ASP A 310 3.02 12.46 -20.01
CA ASP A 310 4.29 12.01 -19.44
C ASP A 310 4.72 10.77 -20.26
N LEU A 311 5.83 10.90 -21.00
CA LEU A 311 6.40 9.77 -21.74
C LEU A 311 6.90 8.68 -20.79
N ASP A 312 7.61 9.11 -19.74
CA ASP A 312 8.26 8.27 -18.75
C ASP A 312 7.96 8.80 -17.35
N THR A 313 7.40 7.96 -16.49
CA THR A 313 7.45 8.20 -15.05
C THR A 313 8.92 8.21 -14.60
N ASN A 314 9.28 9.04 -13.62
CA ASN A 314 10.67 9.25 -13.18
C ASN A 314 11.48 7.94 -13.09
N LEU A 315 12.42 7.74 -14.02
CA LEU A 315 13.17 6.49 -14.19
C LEU A 315 14.11 6.19 -13.01
N LEU A 316 14.69 7.20 -12.38
CA LEU A 316 15.56 7.02 -11.22
C LEU A 316 14.77 6.48 -10.03
N MET A 317 13.57 7.01 -9.80
CA MET A 317 12.68 6.50 -8.75
C MET A 317 12.16 5.10 -9.06
N GLN A 318 11.89 4.79 -10.33
CA GLN A 318 11.52 3.44 -10.76
C GLN A 318 12.68 2.46 -10.50
N LYS A 319 13.91 2.80 -10.87
CA LYS A 319 15.09 1.94 -10.63
C LYS A 319 15.35 1.75 -9.13
N ALA A 320 15.27 2.82 -8.34
CA ALA A 320 15.43 2.74 -6.90
C ALA A 320 14.37 1.83 -6.26
N LEU A 321 13.11 1.92 -6.70
CA LEU A 321 12.03 1.05 -6.21
C LEU A 321 12.24 -0.41 -6.64
N ALA A 322 12.69 -0.67 -7.86
CA ALA A 322 13.05 -2.01 -8.32
C ALA A 322 14.11 -2.64 -7.41
N LEU A 323 15.22 -1.93 -7.17
CA LEU A 323 16.29 -2.37 -6.26
C LEU A 323 15.77 -2.59 -4.83
N TYR A 324 14.88 -1.71 -4.35
CA TYR A 324 14.30 -1.79 -3.01
C TYR A 324 13.45 -3.06 -2.82
N LEU A 325 12.70 -3.45 -3.86
CA LEU A 325 11.94 -4.70 -3.88
C LEU A 325 12.87 -5.93 -4.00
N GLU A 326 13.77 -5.93 -4.98
CA GLU A 326 14.67 -7.05 -5.28
C GLU A 326 15.63 -7.38 -4.14
N ASN A 327 16.12 -6.37 -3.44
CA ASN A 327 17.02 -6.53 -2.29
C ASN A 327 16.31 -7.00 -1.01
N GLY A 328 14.97 -7.12 -1.02
CA GLY A 328 14.18 -7.53 0.13
C GLY A 328 14.07 -6.48 1.24
N MET A 329 14.55 -5.26 0.99
CA MET A 329 14.46 -4.14 1.95
C MET A 329 13.02 -3.73 2.18
N PHE A 330 12.22 -3.67 1.11
CA PHE A 330 10.79 -3.38 1.20
C PHE A 330 10.05 -4.38 2.08
N GLN A 331 10.21 -5.68 1.85
CA GLN A 331 9.56 -6.74 2.63
C GLN A 331 9.99 -6.75 4.09
N LYS A 332 11.28 -6.45 4.36
CA LYS A 332 11.78 -6.30 5.74
C LYS A 332 11.07 -5.15 6.45
N ASN A 333 11.05 -3.96 5.84
CA ASN A 333 10.45 -2.78 6.43
C ASN A 333 8.94 -2.95 6.59
N LEU A 334 8.26 -3.53 5.60
CA LEU A 334 6.84 -3.81 5.66
C LEU A 334 6.48 -4.80 6.79
N ARG A 335 7.27 -5.87 7.00
CA ARG A 335 7.06 -6.80 8.12
C ARG A 335 7.23 -6.12 9.46
N PHE A 336 8.21 -5.23 9.57
CA PHE A 336 8.41 -4.43 10.78
C PHE A 336 7.19 -3.54 11.06
N ILE A 337 6.74 -2.77 10.07
CA ILE A 337 5.57 -1.89 10.16
C ILE A 337 4.31 -2.71 10.53
N LYS A 338 4.06 -3.84 9.85
CA LYS A 338 2.91 -4.71 10.14
C LYS A 338 2.89 -5.22 11.59
N ARG A 339 4.04 -5.66 12.11
CA ARG A 339 4.16 -6.13 13.51
C ARG A 339 3.77 -5.04 14.49
N TYR A 340 4.26 -3.86 14.23
CA TYR A 340 3.99 -2.68 15.02
C TYR A 340 2.51 -2.27 14.96
N LEU A 341 1.95 -2.09 13.75
CA LEU A 341 0.54 -1.75 13.59
C LEU A 341 -0.38 -2.75 14.30
N LYS A 342 -0.04 -4.05 14.26
CA LYS A 342 -0.78 -5.09 14.98
C LYS A 342 -0.71 -4.91 16.51
N GLN A 343 0.44 -4.53 17.04
CA GLN A 343 0.60 -4.27 18.47
C GLN A 343 -0.19 -3.03 18.89
N ARG A 344 -0.12 -1.94 18.11
CA ARG A 344 -0.88 -0.70 18.32
C ARG A 344 -2.39 -0.94 18.25
N GLU A 345 -2.86 -1.67 17.22
CA GLU A 345 -4.28 -2.07 17.09
C GLU A 345 -4.78 -2.78 18.35
N ARG A 346 -4.01 -3.74 18.87
CA ARG A 346 -4.36 -4.45 20.09
C ARG A 346 -4.47 -3.52 21.31
N GLN A 347 -3.52 -2.60 21.48
CA GLN A 347 -3.52 -1.66 22.60
C GLN A 347 -4.71 -0.69 22.51
N LEU A 348 -4.98 -0.14 21.32
CA LEU A 348 -6.14 0.74 21.09
C LEU A 348 -7.45 0.00 21.30
N ALA A 349 -7.58 -1.22 20.80
CA ALA A 349 -8.79 -2.04 20.98
C ALA A 349 -9.05 -2.37 22.46
N LEU A 350 -7.98 -2.72 23.23
CA LEU A 350 -8.09 -2.95 24.68
C LEU A 350 -8.52 -1.68 25.41
N PHE A 351 -7.90 -0.55 25.09
CA PHE A 351 -8.24 0.75 25.67
C PHE A 351 -9.71 1.13 25.44
N LEU A 352 -10.18 1.01 24.18
CA LEU A 352 -11.57 1.29 23.82
C LEU A 352 -12.55 0.34 24.53
N LYS A 353 -12.24 -0.94 24.56
CA LYS A 353 -13.08 -1.95 25.25
C LYS A 353 -13.23 -1.67 26.75
N GLN A 354 -12.15 -1.20 27.40
CA GLN A 354 -12.17 -0.92 28.84
C GLN A 354 -12.91 0.38 29.17
N ASN A 355 -12.83 1.40 28.31
CA ASN A 355 -13.31 2.74 28.62
C ASN A 355 -14.61 3.14 27.86
N CYS A 356 -14.88 2.49 26.72
CA CYS A 356 -16.04 2.78 25.86
C CYS A 356 -16.58 1.50 25.23
N PRO A 357 -17.14 0.53 26.01
CA PRO A 357 -17.51 -0.81 25.53
C PRO A 357 -18.58 -0.80 24.43
N ASP A 358 -19.47 0.19 24.42
CA ASP A 358 -20.60 0.28 23.50
C ASP A 358 -20.27 1.07 22.21
N ILE A 359 -19.02 1.45 22.01
CA ILE A 359 -18.62 2.25 20.87
C ILE A 359 -18.46 1.38 19.61
N HIS A 360 -19.12 1.75 18.53
CA HIS A 360 -18.89 1.15 17.21
C HIS A 360 -17.75 1.86 16.51
N TYR A 361 -16.67 1.15 16.24
CA TYR A 361 -15.48 1.74 15.61
C TYR A 361 -14.81 0.83 14.59
N GLN A 362 -14.01 1.45 13.73
CA GLN A 362 -13.10 0.80 12.79
C GLN A 362 -11.68 1.34 12.98
N LEU A 363 -10.70 0.46 13.06
CA LEU A 363 -9.28 0.82 13.09
C LEU A 363 -8.64 0.59 11.72
N THR A 364 -7.92 1.61 11.27
CA THR A 364 -7.06 1.52 10.07
C THR A 364 -5.60 1.76 10.47
N PRO A 365 -4.65 1.56 9.56
CA PRO A 365 -3.26 1.94 9.79
C PRO A 365 -3.05 3.43 10.13
N THR A 366 -4.00 4.30 9.79
CA THR A 366 -3.85 5.75 9.90
C THR A 366 -4.90 6.43 10.77
N HIS A 367 -6.08 5.85 10.92
CA HIS A 367 -7.21 6.49 11.60
C HIS A 367 -8.01 5.50 12.46
N LEU A 368 -8.58 6.04 13.53
CA LEU A 368 -9.69 5.46 14.27
C LEU A 368 -10.99 6.13 13.79
N VAL A 369 -11.92 5.36 13.27
CA VAL A 369 -13.23 5.85 12.81
C VAL A 369 -14.32 5.35 13.72
N ILE A 370 -15.13 6.27 14.26
CA ILE A 370 -16.17 5.99 15.25
C ILE A 370 -17.53 6.33 14.64
N ASP A 371 -18.51 5.41 14.71
CA ASP A 371 -19.91 5.71 14.41
C ASP A 371 -20.57 6.34 15.63
N TYR A 372 -20.95 7.61 15.52
CA TYR A 372 -21.68 8.32 16.57
C TYR A 372 -23.08 8.76 16.13
N THR A 373 -23.63 8.09 15.14
CA THR A 373 -24.94 8.43 14.56
C THR A 373 -26.06 8.58 15.61
N THR A 374 -26.02 7.75 16.65
CA THR A 374 -27.05 7.70 17.72
C THR A 374 -26.67 8.47 18.98
N SER A 375 -25.49 9.10 19.02
CA SER A 375 -24.99 9.78 20.23
C SER A 375 -24.65 11.24 19.95
N ASP A 376 -25.18 12.14 20.78
CA ASP A 376 -24.83 13.57 20.74
C ASP A 376 -23.59 13.92 21.57
N SER A 377 -23.06 12.95 22.32
CA SER A 377 -21.92 13.14 23.24
C SER A 377 -20.61 13.58 22.56
N TYR A 378 -20.47 13.37 21.25
CA TYR A 378 -19.28 13.71 20.48
C TYR A 378 -19.29 15.13 19.89
N ARG A 379 -20.35 15.91 20.08
CA ARG A 379 -20.47 17.28 19.51
C ARG A 379 -19.42 18.25 20.05
N ASN A 380 -18.88 17.99 21.22
CA ASN A 380 -17.90 18.86 21.91
C ASN A 380 -16.45 18.34 21.80
N PHE A 381 -16.18 17.42 20.85
CA PHE A 381 -14.83 16.92 20.64
C PHE A 381 -13.98 17.97 19.94
N THR A 382 -12.80 18.27 20.51
CA THR A 382 -11.84 19.19 19.90
C THR A 382 -11.12 18.51 18.76
N LEU A 383 -11.43 18.89 17.53
CA LEU A 383 -10.82 18.38 16.30
C LEU A 383 -9.54 19.14 15.99
N ASP A 384 -8.49 18.43 15.59
CA ASP A 384 -7.34 19.05 14.94
C ASP A 384 -7.49 19.00 13.40
N LYS A 385 -6.49 19.57 12.69
CA LYS A 385 -6.52 19.61 11.21
C LYS A 385 -6.51 18.24 10.54
N SER A 386 -6.11 17.20 11.27
CA SER A 386 -6.02 15.82 10.77
C SER A 386 -7.28 14.99 11.05
N ASP A 387 -8.16 15.47 11.93
CA ASP A 387 -9.40 14.81 12.29
C ASP A 387 -10.55 15.30 11.40
N ARG A 388 -11.57 14.48 11.21
CA ARG A 388 -12.70 14.82 10.31
C ARG A 388 -14.02 14.29 10.85
N ILE A 389 -15.08 15.10 10.68
CA ILE A 389 -16.45 14.63 10.78
C ILE A 389 -16.92 14.25 9.37
N ILE A 390 -17.46 13.04 9.25
CA ILE A 390 -17.95 12.50 8.00
C ILE A 390 -19.46 12.32 8.14
N ILE A 391 -20.24 12.93 7.25
CA ILE A 391 -21.69 12.82 7.22
C ILE A 391 -22.08 12.16 5.90
N THR A 392 -22.84 11.07 5.98
CA THR A 392 -23.35 10.35 4.83
C THR A 392 -24.82 10.01 5.05
N GLY A 393 -25.72 10.74 4.39
CA GLY A 393 -27.15 10.67 4.69
C GLY A 393 -27.44 11.01 6.15
N LYS A 394 -28.07 10.08 6.88
CA LYS A 394 -28.36 10.22 8.31
C LYS A 394 -27.23 9.74 9.22
N LYS A 395 -26.18 9.15 8.66
CA LYS A 395 -25.05 8.59 9.40
C LYS A 395 -23.97 9.62 9.66
N ARG A 396 -23.36 9.55 10.85
CA ARG A 396 -22.30 10.46 11.31
C ARG A 396 -21.11 9.66 11.84
N TYR A 397 -19.94 9.97 11.34
CA TYR A 397 -18.69 9.30 11.74
C TYR A 397 -17.65 10.34 12.15
N LEU A 398 -16.87 10.02 13.18
CA LEU A 398 -15.71 10.78 13.62
C LEU A 398 -14.45 10.01 13.23
N SER A 399 -13.64 10.58 12.35
CA SER A 399 -12.36 10.02 11.92
C SER A 399 -11.24 10.76 12.64
N ILE A 400 -10.54 10.06 13.53
CA ILE A 400 -9.43 10.57 14.35
C ILE A 400 -8.13 10.04 13.80
N ALA A 401 -7.20 10.92 13.42
CA ALA A 401 -5.89 10.53 12.98
C ALA A 401 -5.06 9.91 14.12
N ILE A 402 -4.42 8.79 13.84
CA ILE A 402 -3.53 8.13 14.79
C ILE A 402 -2.13 8.74 14.64
N ASN A 403 -1.80 9.66 15.55
CA ASN A 403 -0.54 10.39 15.62
C ASN A 403 -0.08 10.54 17.07
N GLN A 404 0.93 11.35 17.33
CA GLN A 404 1.50 11.58 18.67
C GLN A 404 0.47 12.06 19.71
N GLN A 405 -0.66 12.61 19.28
CA GLN A 405 -1.72 13.13 20.15
C GLN A 405 -2.87 12.14 20.41
N ILE A 406 -2.83 10.93 19.83
CA ILE A 406 -3.95 9.99 19.89
C ILE A 406 -4.41 9.70 21.34
N GLN A 407 -3.47 9.57 22.28
CA GLN A 407 -3.80 9.25 23.67
C GLN A 407 -4.52 10.41 24.37
N SER A 408 -4.13 11.66 24.14
CA SER A 408 -4.82 12.83 24.67
C SER A 408 -6.22 12.98 24.07
N LYS A 409 -6.37 12.71 22.78
CA LYS A 409 -7.67 12.72 22.09
C LYS A 409 -8.61 11.64 22.63
N LEU A 410 -8.12 10.43 22.86
CA LEU A 410 -8.91 9.34 23.46
C LEU A 410 -9.33 9.66 24.88
N ASN A 411 -8.46 10.24 25.71
CA ASN A 411 -8.82 10.67 27.06
C ASN A 411 -9.88 11.78 27.04
N SER A 412 -9.82 12.72 26.11
CA SER A 412 -10.84 13.74 25.91
C SER A 412 -12.18 13.12 25.49
N LEU A 413 -12.13 12.12 24.59
CA LEU A 413 -13.30 11.37 24.14
C LEU A 413 -14.02 10.70 25.33
N ILE A 414 -13.27 10.01 26.20
CA ILE A 414 -13.82 9.34 27.39
C ILE A 414 -14.47 10.32 28.35
N LYS A 415 -13.82 11.46 28.64
CA LYS A 415 -14.39 12.49 29.52
C LYS A 415 -15.74 13.01 29.00
N ASN A 416 -15.87 13.13 27.68
CA ASN A 416 -17.07 13.63 27.03
C ASN A 416 -18.17 12.56 26.89
N THR A 417 -17.82 11.28 26.84
CA THR A 417 -18.77 10.16 26.64
C THR A 417 -19.16 9.48 27.94
N CYS A 418 -18.22 9.27 28.86
CA CYS A 418 -18.43 8.53 30.10
C CYS A 418 -18.53 9.43 31.35
N GLY A 419 -18.22 10.72 31.24
CA GLY A 419 -18.25 11.69 32.36
C GLY A 419 -19.62 12.20 32.78
N LYS A 420 -20.72 11.60 32.31
CA LYS A 420 -22.11 11.93 32.71
C LYS A 420 -22.72 10.92 33.67
N SER A 421 -21.92 10.18 34.42
CA SER A 421 -22.40 9.32 35.51
C SER A 421 -21.64 9.71 36.77
N ASN A 422 -21.98 10.91 37.32
CA ASN A 422 -21.95 11.23 38.74
C ASN A 422 -22.85 12.43 38.98
#